data_06ed3a4823bb41d00053bc087c828762
#
_entry.id   06ed3a4823bb41d00053bc087c828762
#
_cell.length_a   1.000
_cell.length_b   1.000
_cell.length_c   1.000
_cell.angle_alpha   90.00
_cell.angle_beta   90.00
_cell.angle_gamma   90.00
#
_symmetry.space_group_name_H-M   'P 1'
#
loop_
_entity.id
_entity.type
_entity.pdbx_description
1 polymer ?
#
loop_
_entity_poly.entity_id
_entity_poly.type
_entity_poly.pdbx_seq_one_letter_code
_entity_poly.pdbx_strand_id
1 'polypeptide(L)'
;RLVGSEMCIRDSDWEAHSRKVVEERLGVTFNTHTIQIEPHDYMAELFHQIERANTILIDFDRDVWGYISMHFFKQKLREGEVGSSTMPHKVNPIDFENSEGNLGLANAVLDHLAGKLPISRWQRDLTDSTVLRNLGVAFGYCFIGYNALTRGLGKLQVNEQVIAADLDNAWEVLAEAVQTVMRRYGVPHPYEQLKALTRGKDGITKETMREFISNLDIPADAKASLMELTPATYIGKAVELARRC
;
A
#
# COMPACT_ATOMS: atom_id res chain seq x y z
N ARG A 1 -21.31 -15.18 37.52
CA ARG A 1 -22.68 -15.36 38.04
C ARG A 1 -23.53 -14.38 37.26
N LEU A 2 -24.37 -14.90 36.35
CA LEU A 2 -25.33 -14.11 35.62
C LEU A 2 -26.29 -13.45 36.63
N VAL A 3 -26.28 -12.13 36.69
CA VAL A 3 -27.20 -11.34 37.48
C VAL A 3 -28.41 -11.03 36.58
N GLY A 4 -29.15 -12.05 36.29
CA GLY A 4 -30.49 -11.91 35.75
C GLY A 4 -31.46 -12.53 36.77
N SER A 5 -32.68 -12.09 36.80
CA SER A 5 -33.68 -12.68 37.64
C SER A 5 -33.81 -14.17 37.27
N GLU A 6 -33.31 -15.05 38.14
CA GLU A 6 -33.26 -16.50 37.90
C GLU A 6 -34.64 -17.10 37.60
N MET A 7 -35.70 -16.42 37.96
CA MET A 7 -37.07 -16.83 37.67
C MET A 7 -37.42 -16.82 36.17
N CYS A 8 -36.98 -15.79 35.43
CA CYS A 8 -37.28 -15.67 34.01
C CYS A 8 -36.44 -16.55 33.12
N ILE A 9 -35.27 -17.04 33.60
CA ILE A 9 -34.34 -17.87 32.81
C ILE A 9 -34.85 -19.29 32.64
N ARG A 10 -35.74 -19.80 33.52
CA ARG A 10 -36.18 -21.19 33.54
C ARG A 10 -37.42 -21.46 32.72
N ASP A 11 -38.21 -20.46 32.43
CA ASP A 11 -39.54 -20.60 31.80
C ASP A 11 -39.63 -19.89 30.43
N SER A 12 -38.54 -19.31 29.97
CA SER A 12 -38.49 -18.60 28.69
C SER A 12 -37.26 -19.02 27.87
N ASP A 13 -37.43 -19.17 26.56
CA ASP A 13 -36.35 -19.38 25.60
C ASP A 13 -35.71 -18.03 25.27
N TRP A 14 -34.76 -17.62 26.10
CA TRP A 14 -34.03 -16.38 25.96
C TRP A 14 -33.11 -16.35 24.75
N GLU A 15 -32.58 -17.49 24.33
CA GLU A 15 -31.78 -17.56 23.11
C GLU A 15 -32.60 -17.24 21.89
N ALA A 16 -33.74 -17.92 21.71
CA ALA A 16 -34.64 -17.65 20.60
C ALA A 16 -35.18 -16.20 20.61
N HIS A 17 -35.52 -15.68 21.79
CA HIS A 17 -35.94 -14.30 21.92
C HIS A 17 -34.87 -13.30 21.55
N SER A 18 -33.67 -13.48 22.07
CA SER A 18 -32.53 -12.59 21.81
C SER A 18 -32.13 -12.62 20.34
N ARG A 19 -32.06 -13.83 19.75
CA ARG A 19 -31.79 -14.03 18.32
C ARG A 19 -32.83 -13.25 17.47
N LYS A 20 -34.10 -13.41 17.77
CA LYS A 20 -35.15 -12.70 17.06
C LYS A 20 -35.02 -11.19 17.14
N VAL A 21 -34.68 -10.64 18.30
CA VAL A 21 -34.49 -9.18 18.44
C VAL A 21 -33.26 -8.72 17.69
N VAL A 22 -32.14 -9.42 17.83
CA VAL A 22 -30.84 -9.01 17.25
C VAL A 22 -30.85 -9.16 15.73
N GLU A 23 -31.30 -10.32 15.21
CA GLU A 23 -31.25 -10.60 13.77
C GLU A 23 -32.41 -9.99 13.00
N GLU A 24 -33.68 -10.15 13.50
CA GLU A 24 -34.83 -9.69 12.76
C GLU A 24 -35.15 -8.20 12.94
N ARG A 25 -34.90 -7.61 14.14
CA ARG A 25 -35.22 -6.22 14.40
C ARG A 25 -34.03 -5.26 14.24
N LEU A 26 -32.84 -5.70 14.62
CA LEU A 26 -31.63 -4.86 14.55
C LEU A 26 -30.80 -5.15 13.29
N GLY A 27 -31.00 -6.29 12.62
CA GLY A 27 -30.28 -6.64 11.39
C GLY A 27 -28.80 -6.92 11.61
N VAL A 28 -28.39 -7.36 12.81
CA VAL A 28 -27.01 -7.70 13.14
C VAL A 28 -26.90 -9.15 13.59
N THR A 29 -25.70 -9.72 13.59
CA THR A 29 -25.48 -11.12 13.94
C THR A 29 -25.62 -11.35 15.44
N PHE A 30 -26.37 -12.39 15.83
CA PHE A 30 -26.50 -12.81 17.22
C PHE A 30 -25.30 -13.68 17.64
N ASN A 31 -24.63 -13.30 18.73
CA ASN A 31 -23.56 -14.09 19.32
C ASN A 31 -24.11 -14.94 20.48
N THR A 32 -24.07 -16.26 20.34
CA THR A 32 -24.59 -17.22 21.34
C THR A 32 -23.69 -17.38 22.55
N HIS A 33 -22.38 -17.13 22.39
CA HIS A 33 -21.37 -17.36 23.42
C HIS A 33 -20.74 -16.04 23.84
N THR A 34 -21.20 -15.48 24.93
CA THR A 34 -20.73 -14.22 25.48
C THR A 34 -20.28 -14.39 26.94
N ILE A 35 -19.49 -13.45 27.42
CA ILE A 35 -19.26 -13.22 28.84
C ILE A 35 -20.34 -12.26 29.39
N GLN A 36 -20.07 -11.48 30.41
CA GLN A 36 -21.03 -10.47 30.88
C GLN A 36 -21.32 -9.40 29.79
N ILE A 37 -20.35 -9.22 28.87
CA ILE A 37 -20.46 -8.35 27.69
C ILE A 37 -20.09 -9.14 26.44
N GLU A 38 -20.17 -8.52 25.30
CA GLU A 38 -19.66 -9.04 24.04
C GLU A 38 -18.12 -9.14 24.12
N PRO A 39 -17.46 -10.24 23.66
CA PRO A 39 -16.02 -10.46 23.81
C PRO A 39 -15.11 -9.62 22.91
N HIS A 40 -15.64 -8.84 22.00
CA HIS A 40 -14.93 -7.87 21.15
C HIS A 40 -13.93 -8.43 20.13
N ASP A 41 -13.93 -9.72 19.87
CA ASP A 41 -13.04 -10.33 18.87
C ASP A 41 -13.36 -9.85 17.44
N TYR A 42 -14.62 -9.62 17.10
CA TYR A 42 -15.01 -9.02 15.83
C TYR A 42 -14.52 -7.57 15.67
N MET A 43 -14.38 -6.83 16.77
CA MET A 43 -13.77 -5.50 16.74
C MET A 43 -12.28 -5.58 16.43
N ALA A 44 -11.58 -6.58 17.00
CA ALA A 44 -10.17 -6.83 16.69
C ALA A 44 -9.99 -7.18 15.20
N GLU A 45 -10.86 -7.99 14.62
CA GLU A 45 -10.86 -8.28 13.20
C GLU A 45 -10.99 -6.99 12.36
N LEU A 46 -11.94 -6.13 12.70
CA LEU A 46 -12.12 -4.83 12.02
C LEU A 46 -10.87 -3.96 12.13
N PHE A 47 -10.26 -3.86 13.31
CA PHE A 47 -9.08 -3.04 13.52
C PHE A 47 -7.88 -3.54 12.72
N HIS A 48 -7.63 -4.85 12.67
CA HIS A 48 -6.59 -5.43 11.84
C HIS A 48 -6.82 -5.17 10.33
N GLN A 49 -8.07 -5.15 9.85
CA GLN A 49 -8.35 -4.80 8.46
C GLN A 49 -8.05 -3.32 8.17
N ILE A 50 -8.37 -2.43 9.11
CA ILE A 50 -8.05 -1.01 8.98
C ILE A 50 -6.54 -0.78 9.01
N GLU A 51 -5.81 -1.42 9.93
CA GLU A 51 -4.35 -1.37 9.99
C GLU A 51 -3.69 -1.83 8.70
N ARG A 52 -4.21 -2.93 8.13
CA ARG A 52 -3.74 -3.44 6.86
C ARG A 52 -3.95 -2.43 5.73
N ALA A 53 -5.11 -1.79 5.67
CA ALA A 53 -5.39 -0.74 4.70
C ALA A 53 -4.47 0.47 4.90
N ASN A 54 -4.32 0.92 6.14
CA ASN A 54 -3.42 2.03 6.48
C ASN A 54 -1.96 1.72 6.10
N THR A 55 -1.49 0.48 6.32
CA THR A 55 -0.13 0.06 5.97
C THR A 55 0.12 0.16 4.46
N ILE A 56 -0.86 -0.20 3.64
CA ILE A 56 -0.78 -0.04 2.17
C ILE A 56 -0.70 1.45 1.79
N LEU A 57 -1.47 2.30 2.48
CA LEU A 57 -1.45 3.74 2.22
C LEU A 57 -0.14 4.40 2.68
N ILE A 58 0.45 3.95 3.79
CA ILE A 58 1.76 4.39 4.27
C ILE A 58 2.86 4.05 3.24
N ASP A 59 2.83 2.84 2.69
CA ASP A 59 3.74 2.41 1.64
C ASP A 59 3.60 3.30 0.40
N PHE A 60 2.38 3.54 -0.03
CA PHE A 60 2.07 4.46 -1.12
C PHE A 60 2.55 5.90 -0.85
N ASP A 61 2.34 6.43 0.37
CA ASP A 61 2.81 7.77 0.75
C ASP A 61 4.34 7.91 0.59
N ARG A 62 5.07 6.87 0.99
CA ARG A 62 6.54 6.81 0.86
C ARG A 62 7.01 6.74 -0.58
N ASP A 63 6.34 5.95 -1.42
CA ASP A 63 6.64 5.85 -2.84
C ASP A 63 6.43 7.21 -3.53
N VAL A 64 5.29 7.85 -3.30
CA VAL A 64 5.00 9.17 -3.86
C VAL A 64 5.99 10.22 -3.37
N TRP A 65 6.36 10.20 -2.09
CA TRP A 65 7.41 11.05 -1.54
C TRP A 65 8.73 10.86 -2.30
N GLY A 66 9.11 9.59 -2.55
CA GLY A 66 10.28 9.22 -3.34
C GLY A 66 10.22 9.78 -4.77
N TYR A 67 9.10 9.59 -5.46
CA TYR A 67 8.90 10.10 -6.83
C TYR A 67 8.92 11.63 -6.91
N ILE A 68 8.43 12.33 -5.89
CA ILE A 68 8.55 13.79 -5.80
C ILE A 68 10.01 14.19 -5.61
N SER A 69 10.77 13.49 -4.77
CA SER A 69 12.20 13.77 -4.53
C SER A 69 13.06 13.58 -5.78
N MET A 70 12.69 12.62 -6.63
CA MET A 70 13.33 12.36 -7.94
C MET A 70 12.78 13.27 -9.06
N HIS A 71 11.87 14.17 -8.75
CA HIS A 71 11.19 15.05 -9.71
C HIS A 71 10.32 14.34 -10.77
N PHE A 72 9.98 13.06 -10.57
CA PHE A 72 9.04 12.35 -11.45
C PHE A 72 7.62 12.88 -11.31
N PHE A 73 7.27 13.33 -10.09
CA PHE A 73 6.07 14.11 -9.84
C PHE A 73 6.42 15.54 -9.39
N LYS A 74 5.58 16.49 -9.79
CA LYS A 74 5.57 17.88 -9.31
C LYS A 74 4.31 18.09 -8.47
N GLN A 75 4.38 19.03 -7.53
CA GLN A 75 3.22 19.45 -6.74
C GLN A 75 2.75 20.82 -7.25
N LYS A 76 1.43 20.92 -7.52
CA LYS A 76 0.79 22.21 -7.78
C LYS A 76 0.82 23.05 -6.51
N LEU A 77 1.35 24.27 -6.63
CA LEU A 77 1.24 25.26 -5.56
C LEU A 77 -0.20 25.76 -5.47
N ARG A 78 -0.76 25.81 -4.27
CA ARG A 78 -2.00 26.53 -4.00
C ARG A 78 -1.67 27.93 -3.51
N GLU A 79 -2.49 28.89 -3.91
CA GLU A 79 -2.35 30.28 -3.45
C GLU A 79 -2.42 30.33 -1.92
N GLY A 80 -1.41 30.94 -1.29
CA GLY A 80 -1.28 31.00 0.17
C GLY A 80 -0.50 29.87 0.84
N GLU A 81 -0.05 28.84 0.11
CA GLU A 81 0.82 27.81 0.68
C GLU A 81 2.29 28.30 0.72
N VAL A 82 2.86 28.32 1.92
CA VAL A 82 4.28 28.64 2.14
C VAL A 82 5.05 27.34 2.26
N GLY A 83 5.87 27.01 1.26
CA GLY A 83 6.66 25.79 1.23
C GLY A 83 7.71 25.68 2.35
N SER A 84 8.36 26.77 2.70
CA SER A 84 9.31 26.89 3.80
C SER A 84 9.49 28.35 4.16
N SER A 85 9.57 28.66 5.46
CA SER A 85 9.87 30.01 5.95
C SER A 85 11.32 30.46 5.62
N THR A 86 12.22 29.50 5.39
CA THR A 86 13.65 29.73 5.18
C THR A 86 14.07 29.56 3.72
N MET A 87 13.40 28.68 2.98
CA MET A 87 13.71 28.35 1.58
C MET A 87 12.45 28.45 0.72
N PRO A 88 12.11 29.64 0.18
CA PRO A 88 10.84 29.85 -0.54
C PRO A 88 10.64 28.97 -1.78
N HIS A 89 11.73 28.44 -2.35
CA HIS A 89 11.70 27.54 -3.52
C HIS A 89 11.46 26.07 -3.16
N LYS A 90 11.49 25.73 -1.86
CA LYS A 90 11.32 24.34 -1.41
C LYS A 90 9.83 24.04 -1.23
N VAL A 91 9.31 23.13 -2.03
CA VAL A 91 7.96 22.56 -1.89
C VAL A 91 8.07 21.19 -1.25
N ASN A 92 7.65 21.07 0.01
CA ASN A 92 7.67 19.80 0.72
C ASN A 92 6.42 18.98 0.38
N PRO A 93 6.51 17.64 0.30
CA PRO A 93 5.36 16.76 0.14
C PRO A 93 4.60 16.54 1.46
N ILE A 94 4.30 17.64 2.15
CA ILE A 94 3.77 17.64 3.53
C ILE A 94 2.44 16.89 3.69
N ASP A 95 1.62 16.82 2.64
CA ASP A 95 0.36 16.08 2.69
C ASP A 95 0.61 14.58 2.82
N PHE A 96 1.59 14.02 2.14
CA PHE A 96 1.98 12.61 2.23
C PHE A 96 2.70 12.30 3.55
N GLU A 97 3.59 13.18 4.01
CA GLU A 97 4.24 13.06 5.33
C GLU A 97 3.20 13.11 6.47
N ASN A 98 2.20 13.97 6.36
CA ASN A 98 1.12 14.09 7.33
C ASN A 98 0.20 12.86 7.30
N SER A 99 -0.06 12.29 6.11
CA SER A 99 -0.79 11.02 5.97
C SER A 99 -0.03 9.89 6.65
N GLU A 100 1.22 9.66 6.29
CA GLU A 100 2.08 8.61 6.86
C GLU A 100 2.12 8.69 8.40
N GLY A 101 2.38 9.88 8.94
CA GLY A 101 2.49 10.08 10.38
C GLY A 101 1.19 9.77 11.15
N ASN A 102 0.05 10.26 10.63
CA ASN A 102 -1.24 10.02 11.29
C ASN A 102 -1.71 8.57 11.15
N LEU A 103 -1.50 7.93 10.00
CA LEU A 103 -1.83 6.52 9.80
C LEU A 103 -0.97 5.60 10.69
N GLY A 104 0.31 5.95 10.89
CA GLY A 104 1.18 5.24 11.82
C GLY A 104 0.68 5.34 13.28
N LEU A 105 0.25 6.52 13.72
CA LEU A 105 -0.37 6.69 15.04
C LEU A 105 -1.69 5.94 15.16
N ALA A 106 -2.53 5.96 14.11
CA ALA A 106 -3.77 5.19 14.07
C ALA A 106 -3.50 3.70 14.28
N ASN A 107 -2.55 3.13 13.55
CA ASN A 107 -2.19 1.72 13.64
C ASN A 107 -1.71 1.35 15.05
N ALA A 108 -0.88 2.16 15.69
CA ALA A 108 -0.42 1.89 17.06
C ALA A 108 -1.58 1.81 18.08
N VAL A 109 -2.61 2.65 17.91
CA VAL A 109 -3.79 2.61 18.79
C VAL A 109 -4.70 1.44 18.44
N LEU A 110 -4.93 1.16 17.15
CA LEU A 110 -5.75 0.04 16.68
C LEU A 110 -5.16 -1.30 17.08
N ASP A 111 -3.84 -1.51 16.92
CA ASP A 111 -3.13 -2.71 17.35
C ASP A 111 -3.31 -2.97 18.85
N HIS A 112 -3.12 -1.92 19.66
CA HIS A 112 -3.36 -2.04 21.10
C HIS A 112 -4.80 -2.42 21.41
N LEU A 113 -5.78 -1.82 20.76
CA LEU A 113 -7.20 -2.13 20.94
C LEU A 113 -7.54 -3.55 20.49
N ALA A 114 -7.02 -3.99 19.33
CA ALA A 114 -7.20 -5.34 18.81
C ALA A 114 -6.63 -6.40 19.74
N GLY A 115 -5.45 -6.15 20.30
CA GLY A 115 -4.82 -7.08 21.23
C GLY A 115 -5.42 -7.07 22.63
N LYS A 116 -6.00 -5.95 23.06
CA LYS A 116 -6.50 -5.79 24.45
C LYS A 116 -7.96 -6.16 24.62
N LEU A 117 -8.84 -5.75 23.72
CA LEU A 117 -10.29 -5.86 23.91
C LEU A 117 -10.81 -7.29 24.02
N PRO A 118 -10.27 -8.28 23.27
CA PRO A 118 -10.70 -9.67 23.43
C PRO A 118 -10.26 -10.32 24.74
N ILE A 119 -9.35 -9.70 25.48
CA ILE A 119 -8.83 -10.25 26.75
C ILE A 119 -9.60 -9.67 27.92
N SER A 120 -10.28 -10.53 28.66
CA SER A 120 -10.98 -10.18 29.89
C SER A 120 -10.69 -11.19 30.98
N ARG A 121 -10.64 -10.75 32.24
CA ARG A 121 -10.53 -11.62 33.41
C ARG A 121 -11.90 -12.16 33.77
N TRP A 122 -12.00 -13.49 33.84
CA TRP A 122 -13.25 -14.18 34.20
C TRP A 122 -14.41 -13.79 33.28
N GLN A 123 -15.52 -13.37 33.87
CA GLN A 123 -16.70 -12.95 33.13
C GLN A 123 -16.64 -11.50 32.63
N ARG A 124 -15.82 -10.68 33.28
CA ARG A 124 -15.51 -9.31 32.90
C ARG A 124 -14.46 -8.68 33.79
N ASP A 125 -13.55 -7.90 33.23
CA ASP A 125 -12.83 -6.85 33.93
C ASP A 125 -13.21 -5.47 33.35
N LEU A 126 -12.78 -4.38 34.00
CA LEU A 126 -13.13 -3.02 33.59
C LEU A 126 -12.03 -2.33 32.77
N THR A 127 -10.98 -3.05 32.37
CA THR A 127 -9.90 -2.47 31.57
C THR A 127 -10.37 -2.19 30.13
N ASP A 128 -11.38 -2.89 29.64
CA ASP A 128 -12.03 -2.63 28.37
C ASP A 128 -12.59 -1.19 28.31
N SER A 129 -13.30 -0.76 29.36
CA SER A 129 -13.91 0.57 29.39
C SER A 129 -12.87 1.71 29.37
N THR A 130 -11.66 1.46 29.86
CA THR A 130 -10.55 2.42 29.80
C THR A 130 -10.03 2.59 28.38
N VAL A 131 -9.80 1.49 27.65
CA VAL A 131 -9.20 1.55 26.32
C VAL A 131 -10.21 1.91 25.24
N LEU A 132 -11.48 1.51 25.36
CA LEU A 132 -12.56 1.85 24.44
C LEU A 132 -12.77 3.37 24.26
N ARG A 133 -12.38 4.17 25.24
CA ARG A 133 -12.42 5.64 25.13
C ARG A 133 -11.48 6.18 24.07
N ASN A 134 -10.51 5.39 23.61
CA ASN A 134 -9.55 5.77 22.59
C ASN A 134 -9.96 5.37 21.16
N LEU A 135 -11.12 4.71 20.99
CA LEU A 135 -11.63 4.37 19.65
C LEU A 135 -11.71 5.58 18.73
N GLY A 136 -12.33 6.66 19.20
CA GLY A 136 -12.45 7.89 18.43
C GLY A 136 -11.10 8.53 18.07
N VAL A 137 -10.08 8.32 18.89
CA VAL A 137 -8.72 8.83 18.64
C VAL A 137 -8.11 8.09 17.44
N ALA A 138 -8.18 6.74 17.41
CA ALA A 138 -7.67 5.94 16.31
C ALA A 138 -8.33 6.31 14.98
N PHE A 139 -9.66 6.36 14.96
CA PHE A 139 -10.40 6.76 13.76
C PHE A 139 -10.15 8.23 13.38
N GLY A 140 -9.99 9.12 14.36
CA GLY A 140 -9.62 10.51 14.12
C GLY A 140 -8.29 10.64 13.36
N TYR A 141 -7.26 9.90 13.76
CA TYR A 141 -6.00 9.84 13.04
C TYR A 141 -6.16 9.26 11.62
N CYS A 142 -6.97 8.19 11.46
CA CYS A 142 -7.28 7.67 10.11
C CYS A 142 -7.89 8.77 9.22
N PHE A 143 -8.89 9.50 9.70
CA PHE A 143 -9.53 10.57 8.93
C PHE A 143 -8.58 11.70 8.58
N ILE A 144 -7.71 12.09 9.48
CA ILE A 144 -6.69 13.12 9.21
C ILE A 144 -5.74 12.63 8.12
N GLY A 145 -5.25 11.38 8.23
CA GLY A 145 -4.37 10.76 7.24
C GLY A 145 -5.03 10.67 5.86
N TYR A 146 -6.23 10.11 5.76
CA TYR A 146 -6.95 9.96 4.49
C TYR A 146 -7.24 11.30 3.82
N ASN A 147 -7.62 12.31 4.60
CA ASN A 147 -7.84 13.67 4.07
C ASN A 147 -6.53 14.31 3.59
N ALA A 148 -5.42 14.09 4.30
CA ALA A 148 -4.11 14.57 3.89
C ALA A 148 -3.69 13.91 2.57
N LEU A 149 -3.77 12.58 2.47
CA LEU A 149 -3.50 11.82 1.25
C LEU A 149 -4.34 12.33 0.07
N THR A 150 -5.65 12.49 0.26
CA THR A 150 -6.56 12.99 -0.79
C THR A 150 -6.16 14.39 -1.28
N ARG A 151 -5.76 15.28 -0.37
CA ARG A 151 -5.25 16.61 -0.75
C ARG A 151 -3.95 16.52 -1.53
N GLY A 152 -3.02 15.65 -1.09
CA GLY A 152 -1.74 15.42 -1.75
C GLY A 152 -1.93 14.93 -3.18
N LEU A 153 -2.77 13.92 -3.38
CA LEU A 153 -3.12 13.38 -4.70
C LEU A 153 -3.67 14.46 -5.64
N GLY A 154 -4.54 15.35 -5.14
CA GLY A 154 -5.09 16.45 -5.93
C GLY A 154 -4.07 17.51 -6.39
N LYS A 155 -2.87 17.51 -5.81
CA LYS A 155 -1.76 18.42 -6.16
C LYS A 155 -0.75 17.78 -7.12
N LEU A 156 -0.75 16.46 -7.30
CA LEU A 156 0.24 15.78 -8.12
C LEU A 156 0.10 16.09 -9.61
N GLN A 157 1.24 16.26 -10.25
CA GLN A 157 1.40 16.35 -11.70
C GLN A 157 2.57 15.48 -12.13
N VAL A 158 2.36 14.65 -13.14
CA VAL A 158 3.43 13.87 -13.76
C VAL A 158 4.42 14.81 -14.46
N ASN A 159 5.70 14.56 -14.30
CA ASN A 159 6.78 15.24 -15.00
C ASN A 159 7.33 14.37 -16.12
N GLU A 160 6.58 14.28 -17.20
CA GLU A 160 6.87 13.39 -18.34
C GLU A 160 8.29 13.59 -18.90
N GLN A 161 8.78 14.84 -18.92
CA GLN A 161 10.11 15.16 -19.45
C GLN A 161 11.24 14.52 -18.62
N VAL A 162 11.14 14.57 -17.28
CA VAL A 162 12.16 13.99 -16.41
C VAL A 162 12.10 12.46 -16.48
N ILE A 163 10.90 11.88 -16.48
CA ILE A 163 10.73 10.43 -16.61
C ILE A 163 11.28 9.94 -17.96
N ALA A 164 10.98 10.64 -19.05
CA ALA A 164 11.50 10.26 -20.37
C ALA A 164 13.03 10.33 -20.42
N ALA A 165 13.63 11.40 -19.84
CA ALA A 165 15.09 11.56 -19.82
C ALA A 165 15.76 10.49 -18.95
N ASP A 166 15.17 10.12 -17.81
CA ASP A 166 15.67 9.04 -16.95
C ASP A 166 15.63 7.68 -17.66
N LEU A 167 14.51 7.37 -18.33
CA LEU A 167 14.35 6.15 -19.11
C LEU A 167 15.33 6.09 -20.29
N ASP A 168 15.56 7.19 -20.99
CA ASP A 168 16.50 7.24 -22.11
C ASP A 168 17.94 6.95 -21.69
N ASN A 169 18.29 7.17 -20.43
CA ASN A 169 19.59 6.85 -19.88
C ASN A 169 19.69 5.47 -19.23
N ALA A 170 18.56 4.75 -19.06
CA ALA A 170 18.49 3.48 -18.33
C ALA A 170 18.42 2.25 -19.24
N TRP A 171 19.28 2.19 -20.29
CA TRP A 171 19.31 1.08 -21.25
C TRP A 171 19.66 -0.27 -20.64
N GLU A 172 20.32 -0.30 -19.50
CA GLU A 172 20.64 -1.52 -18.73
C GLU A 172 19.40 -2.28 -18.27
N VAL A 173 18.23 -1.66 -18.12
CA VAL A 173 17.00 -2.35 -17.73
C VAL A 173 16.57 -3.39 -18.77
N LEU A 174 16.97 -3.23 -20.02
CA LEU A 174 16.67 -4.19 -21.10
C LEU A 174 17.54 -5.46 -21.01
N ALA A 175 18.58 -5.47 -20.19
CA ALA A 175 19.43 -6.65 -20.02
C ALA A 175 18.64 -7.87 -19.56
N GLU A 176 17.61 -7.69 -18.74
CA GLU A 176 16.71 -8.77 -18.32
C GLU A 176 15.93 -9.37 -19.48
N ALA A 177 15.32 -8.55 -20.31
CA ALA A 177 14.57 -8.99 -21.49
C ALA A 177 15.48 -9.75 -22.45
N VAL A 178 16.64 -9.20 -22.78
CA VAL A 178 17.63 -9.80 -23.66
C VAL A 178 18.11 -11.13 -23.10
N GLN A 179 18.45 -11.20 -21.80
CA GLN A 179 18.87 -12.44 -21.16
C GLN A 179 17.78 -13.52 -21.21
N THR A 180 16.53 -13.15 -21.02
CA THR A 180 15.41 -14.09 -21.07
C THR A 180 15.26 -14.68 -22.48
N VAL A 181 15.36 -13.86 -23.51
CA VAL A 181 15.32 -14.33 -24.90
C VAL A 181 16.54 -15.20 -25.23
N MET A 182 17.75 -14.82 -24.80
CA MET A 182 18.95 -15.65 -24.95
C MET A 182 18.77 -17.04 -24.34
N ARG A 183 18.21 -17.12 -23.13
CA ARG A 183 17.91 -18.41 -22.48
C ARG A 183 16.88 -19.24 -23.26
N ARG A 184 15.84 -18.59 -23.76
CA ARG A 184 14.79 -19.26 -24.58
C ARG A 184 15.39 -19.95 -25.81
N TYR A 185 16.39 -19.37 -26.43
CA TYR A 185 17.04 -19.90 -27.64
C TYR A 185 18.34 -20.64 -27.36
N GLY A 186 18.65 -20.96 -26.11
CA GLY A 186 19.79 -21.80 -25.75
C GLY A 186 21.15 -21.15 -25.93
N VAL A 187 21.23 -19.82 -25.96
CA VAL A 187 22.52 -19.11 -26.04
C VAL A 187 23.35 -19.44 -24.80
N PRO A 188 24.60 -19.88 -24.94
CA PRO A 188 25.44 -20.25 -23.80
C PRO A 188 25.83 -19.04 -22.98
N HIS A 189 25.89 -19.21 -21.65
CA HIS A 189 26.38 -18.21 -20.70
C HIS A 189 25.76 -16.80 -20.86
N PRO A 190 24.40 -16.64 -20.91
CA PRO A 190 23.78 -15.37 -21.25
C PRO A 190 24.07 -14.27 -20.20
N TYR A 191 24.15 -14.62 -18.92
CA TYR A 191 24.50 -13.69 -17.86
C TYR A 191 25.93 -13.15 -17.99
N GLU A 192 26.88 -14.03 -18.24
CA GLU A 192 28.29 -13.70 -18.39
C GLU A 192 28.54 -12.81 -19.61
N GLN A 193 27.84 -13.07 -20.70
CA GLN A 193 27.91 -12.25 -21.91
C GLN A 193 27.40 -10.83 -21.66
N LEU A 194 26.24 -10.68 -21.00
CA LEU A 194 25.68 -9.37 -20.63
C LEU A 194 26.55 -8.66 -19.59
N LYS A 195 27.07 -9.38 -18.59
CA LYS A 195 27.98 -8.84 -17.61
C LYS A 195 29.27 -8.29 -18.23
N ALA A 196 29.73 -8.89 -19.33
CA ALA A 196 30.87 -8.39 -20.06
C ALA A 196 30.64 -7.03 -20.72
N LEU A 197 29.39 -6.70 -21.07
CA LEU A 197 29.04 -5.37 -21.60
C LEU A 197 29.20 -4.25 -20.59
N THR A 198 28.99 -4.55 -19.30
CA THR A 198 29.02 -3.55 -18.21
C THR A 198 30.44 -3.37 -17.63
N ARG A 199 31.36 -4.33 -17.86
CA ARG A 199 32.73 -4.27 -17.31
C ARG A 199 33.54 -3.17 -17.98
N GLY A 200 33.99 -2.19 -17.17
CA GLY A 200 34.89 -1.12 -17.60
C GLY A 200 34.28 -0.02 -18.45
N LYS A 201 32.96 0.09 -18.45
CA LYS A 201 32.17 1.15 -19.14
C LYS A 201 31.22 1.81 -18.15
N ASP A 202 30.87 3.08 -18.38
CA ASP A 202 29.92 3.86 -17.58
C ASP A 202 28.45 3.46 -17.81
N GLY A 203 28.16 2.17 -17.99
CA GLY A 203 26.81 1.65 -18.22
C GLY A 203 26.58 1.07 -19.62
N ILE A 204 25.37 0.60 -19.86
CA ILE A 204 24.92 0.10 -21.18
C ILE A 204 24.21 1.25 -21.90
N THR A 205 24.72 1.64 -23.06
CA THR A 205 24.06 2.64 -23.92
C THR A 205 23.16 1.95 -24.95
N LYS A 206 22.33 2.74 -25.60
CA LYS A 206 21.50 2.31 -26.72
C LYS A 206 22.31 1.62 -27.82
N GLU A 207 23.44 2.21 -28.19
CA GLU A 207 24.32 1.73 -29.25
C GLU A 207 24.93 0.38 -28.86
N THR A 208 25.48 0.28 -27.65
CA THR A 208 26.11 -0.95 -27.16
C THR A 208 25.09 -2.09 -27.00
N MET A 209 23.88 -1.80 -26.54
CA MET A 209 22.81 -2.80 -26.43
C MET A 209 22.39 -3.30 -27.81
N ARG A 210 22.18 -2.40 -28.77
CA ARG A 210 21.79 -2.76 -30.14
C ARG A 210 22.87 -3.54 -30.89
N GLU A 211 24.13 -3.14 -30.73
CA GLU A 211 25.26 -3.89 -31.27
C GLU A 211 25.32 -5.31 -30.70
N PHE A 212 25.13 -5.44 -29.39
CA PHE A 212 25.09 -6.75 -28.75
C PHE A 212 23.96 -7.62 -29.29
N ILE A 213 22.72 -7.09 -29.37
CA ILE A 213 21.56 -7.82 -29.93
C ILE A 213 21.81 -8.24 -31.38
N SER A 214 22.41 -7.40 -32.21
CA SER A 214 22.70 -7.71 -33.60
C SER A 214 23.64 -8.91 -33.77
N ASN A 215 24.56 -9.10 -32.84
CA ASN A 215 25.54 -10.17 -32.84
C ASN A 215 25.07 -11.48 -32.17
N LEU A 216 23.88 -11.50 -31.55
CA LEU A 216 23.32 -12.70 -30.93
C LEU A 216 22.99 -13.76 -32.00
N ASP A 217 23.27 -15.03 -31.70
CA ASP A 217 22.84 -16.18 -32.51
C ASP A 217 21.45 -16.65 -32.08
N ILE A 218 20.42 -15.90 -32.51
CA ILE A 218 19.01 -16.16 -32.26
C ILE A 218 18.20 -15.94 -33.56
N PRO A 219 16.97 -16.48 -33.67
CA PRO A 219 16.10 -16.27 -34.82
C PRO A 219 15.88 -14.80 -35.19
N ALA A 220 15.74 -14.52 -36.46
CA ALA A 220 15.65 -13.16 -36.97
C ALA A 220 14.43 -12.38 -36.44
N ASP A 221 13.30 -13.06 -36.22
CA ASP A 221 12.08 -12.49 -35.62
C ASP A 221 12.28 -12.11 -34.15
N ALA A 222 12.95 -12.96 -33.38
CA ALA A 222 13.30 -12.66 -32.02
C ALA A 222 14.29 -11.48 -31.91
N LYS A 223 15.28 -11.45 -32.83
CA LYS A 223 16.24 -10.33 -32.89
C LYS A 223 15.52 -9.03 -33.24
N ALA A 224 14.62 -9.05 -34.25
CA ALA A 224 13.82 -7.88 -34.61
C ALA A 224 12.98 -7.36 -33.43
N SER A 225 12.30 -8.25 -32.71
CA SER A 225 11.53 -7.89 -31.52
C SER A 225 12.38 -7.24 -30.41
N LEU A 226 13.59 -7.74 -30.16
CA LEU A 226 14.52 -7.13 -29.21
C LEU A 226 15.02 -5.76 -29.64
N MET A 227 15.23 -5.57 -30.95
CA MET A 227 15.68 -4.28 -31.52
C MET A 227 14.62 -3.17 -31.44
N GLU A 228 13.35 -3.52 -31.35
CA GLU A 228 12.25 -2.56 -31.16
C GLU A 228 12.08 -2.13 -29.70
N LEU A 229 12.61 -2.91 -28.74
CA LEU A 229 12.48 -2.57 -27.33
C LEU A 229 13.28 -1.32 -26.99
N THR A 230 12.66 -0.50 -26.14
CA THR A 230 13.29 0.64 -25.46
C THR A 230 12.93 0.60 -23.99
N PRO A 231 13.69 1.24 -23.09
CA PRO A 231 13.31 1.34 -21.68
C PRO A 231 11.88 1.85 -21.50
N ALA A 232 11.45 2.83 -22.31
CA ALA A 232 10.10 3.40 -22.27
C ALA A 232 9.00 2.43 -22.73
N THR A 233 9.31 1.45 -23.59
CA THR A 233 8.33 0.46 -24.08
C THR A 233 8.36 -0.86 -23.32
N TYR A 234 9.37 -1.06 -22.46
CA TYR A 234 9.49 -2.27 -21.64
C TYR A 234 8.64 -2.16 -20.35
N ILE A 235 7.34 -2.00 -20.53
CA ILE A 235 6.36 -1.77 -19.44
C ILE A 235 5.47 -2.99 -19.15
N GLY A 236 5.66 -4.09 -19.87
CA GLY A 236 4.84 -5.30 -19.70
C GLY A 236 3.34 -5.02 -19.79
N LYS A 237 2.60 -5.44 -18.77
CA LYS A 237 1.14 -5.25 -18.67
C LYS A 237 0.73 -4.05 -17.81
N ALA A 238 1.63 -3.15 -17.46
CA ALA A 238 1.36 -2.07 -16.53
C ALA A 238 0.13 -1.23 -16.93
N VAL A 239 0.02 -0.83 -18.20
CA VAL A 239 -1.12 -0.05 -18.71
C VAL A 239 -2.43 -0.83 -18.61
N GLU A 240 -2.41 -2.13 -18.97
CA GLU A 240 -3.60 -2.99 -18.87
C GLU A 240 -4.06 -3.14 -17.43
N LEU A 241 -3.14 -3.39 -16.50
CA LEU A 241 -3.43 -3.56 -15.09
C LEU A 241 -3.94 -2.26 -14.45
N ALA A 242 -3.32 -1.11 -14.76
CA ALA A 242 -3.76 0.18 -14.25
C ALA A 242 -5.19 0.57 -14.69
N ARG A 243 -5.67 0.04 -15.83
CA ARG A 243 -7.04 0.29 -16.30
C ARG A 243 -8.09 -0.62 -15.67
N ARG A 244 -7.68 -1.60 -14.88
CA ARG A 244 -8.59 -2.55 -14.19
C ARG A 244 -8.90 -2.13 -12.74
N CYS A 245 -8.23 -1.10 -12.24
CA CYS A 245 -8.44 -0.56 -10.89
C CYS A 245 -9.64 0.40 -10.86
#